data_dd972fddee3aa7941137ebd9699925b3
#
_entry.id   dd972fddee3aa7941137ebd9699925b3
#
_cell.length_a   1.000
_cell.length_b   1.000
_cell.length_c   1.000
_cell.angle_alpha   90.00
_cell.angle_beta   90.00
_cell.angle_gamma   90.00
#
_symmetry.space_group_name_H-M   'P 1'
#
loop_
_entity.id
_entity.type
_entity.pdbx_description
1 polymer ?
#
loop_
_entity_poly.entity_id
_entity_poly.type
_entity_poly.pdbx_seq_one_letter_code
_entity_poly.pdbx_strand_id
1 'polypeptide(L)'
;LAFMRKNKWDKKKFRNKKLIGNRLFFFYLITSVLIISIFTFLMNKEKGYPNRAHLIFKKDFKEKPWESLRIDEEICHLKTKKFCNMNPEGKNGSIFLVGDSHLITMGKPLSENLIKKDYNFISMTNGGCYFFPNFKYINEITRKTLFGCDEKYQNKRLQLIKNKKNSIVIIGGNLNRYLSNTDVRG
;
A
#
# COMPACT_ATOMS: atom_id res chain seq x y z
N LEU A 1 15.15 69.79 28.33
CA LEU A 1 16.38 68.91 28.26
C LEU A 1 16.19 67.54 28.93
N ALA A 2 15.37 67.38 29.96
CA ALA A 2 15.08 66.10 30.63
C ALA A 2 14.20 65.16 29.78
N PHE A 3 13.31 65.66 28.92
CA PHE A 3 12.41 64.87 28.08
C PHE A 3 13.15 64.13 26.94
N MET A 4 14.20 64.68 26.40
CA MET A 4 14.99 64.04 25.34
C MET A 4 15.88 62.89 25.83
N ARG A 5 16.28 62.86 27.11
CA ARG A 5 17.08 61.78 27.69
C ARG A 5 16.27 60.49 27.89
N LYS A 6 15.00 60.63 28.26
CA LYS A 6 14.12 59.47 28.53
C LYS A 6 13.92 58.58 27.28
N ASN A 7 13.76 59.17 26.12
CA ASN A 7 13.58 58.47 24.84
C ASN A 7 14.80 57.68 24.36
N LYS A 8 16.01 58.06 24.76
CA LYS A 8 17.23 57.36 24.34
C LYS A 8 17.47 56.08 25.14
N TRP A 9 17.03 56.05 26.38
CA TRP A 9 17.09 54.88 27.26
C TRP A 9 16.09 53.77 26.85
N ASP A 10 14.88 54.15 26.48
CA ASP A 10 13.85 53.21 26.06
C ASP A 10 14.22 52.54 24.73
N LYS A 11 14.79 53.26 23.78
CA LYS A 11 15.26 52.69 22.51
C LYS A 11 16.40 51.67 22.70
N LYS A 12 17.28 51.89 23.66
CA LYS A 12 18.38 50.96 23.98
C LYS A 12 17.87 49.66 24.61
N LYS A 13 16.87 49.76 25.50
CA LYS A 13 16.22 48.64 26.16
C LYS A 13 15.39 47.80 25.19
N PHE A 14 14.69 48.43 24.24
CA PHE A 14 13.95 47.74 23.18
C PHE A 14 14.87 47.02 22.19
N ARG A 15 16.00 47.64 21.82
CA ARG A 15 16.98 47.06 20.92
C ARG A 15 17.66 45.81 21.55
N ASN A 16 17.96 45.87 22.83
CA ASN A 16 18.55 44.75 23.55
C ASN A 16 17.57 43.57 23.69
N LYS A 17 16.28 43.81 23.96
CA LYS A 17 15.25 42.77 24.00
C LYS A 17 15.10 42.06 22.63
N LYS A 18 15.13 42.82 21.53
CA LYS A 18 15.04 42.24 20.17
C LYS A 18 16.29 41.41 19.80
N LEU A 19 17.48 41.83 20.23
CA LEU A 19 18.73 41.08 20.05
C LEU A 19 18.77 39.79 20.84
N ILE A 20 18.25 39.78 22.06
CA ILE A 20 18.17 38.57 22.89
C ILE A 20 17.14 37.61 22.31
N GLY A 21 15.98 38.09 21.87
CA GLY A 21 14.96 37.25 21.21
C GLY A 21 15.49 36.58 19.96
N ASN A 22 16.22 37.30 19.13
CA ASN A 22 16.83 36.74 17.91
C ASN A 22 17.91 35.67 18.24
N ARG A 23 18.74 35.89 19.25
CA ARG A 23 19.75 34.91 19.66
C ARG A 23 19.12 33.63 20.19
N LEU A 24 18.08 33.72 21.00
CA LEU A 24 17.32 32.55 21.47
C LEU A 24 16.65 31.80 20.31
N PHE A 25 16.06 32.52 19.37
CA PHE A 25 15.47 31.91 18.16
C PHE A 25 16.50 31.13 17.36
N PHE A 26 17.68 31.72 17.09
CA PHE A 26 18.76 31.01 16.39
C PHE A 26 19.30 29.82 17.18
N PHE A 27 19.36 29.92 18.49
CA PHE A 27 19.77 28.80 19.33
C PHE A 27 18.79 27.62 19.23
N TYR A 28 17.48 27.87 19.31
CA TYR A 28 16.48 26.82 19.13
C TYR A 28 16.50 26.22 17.72
N LEU A 29 16.73 27.03 16.72
CA LEU A 29 16.82 26.56 15.33
C LEU A 29 18.03 25.64 15.13
N ILE A 30 19.19 26.01 15.64
CA ILE A 30 20.40 25.19 15.56
C ILE A 30 20.23 23.89 16.34
N THR A 31 19.67 23.95 17.55
CA THR A 31 19.44 22.73 18.35
C THR A 31 18.44 21.79 17.70
N SER A 32 17.37 22.29 17.10
CA SER A 32 16.40 21.45 16.39
C SER A 32 17.02 20.77 15.16
N VAL A 33 17.82 21.49 14.38
CA VAL A 33 18.54 20.92 13.23
C VAL A 33 19.53 19.83 13.69
N LEU A 34 20.27 20.07 14.79
CA LEU A 34 21.18 19.09 15.35
C LEU A 34 20.45 17.82 15.79
N ILE A 35 19.32 17.95 16.51
CA ILE A 35 18.52 16.81 16.96
C ILE A 35 18.01 16.00 15.75
N ILE A 36 17.48 16.65 14.73
CA ILE A 36 17.00 15.97 13.51
C ILE A 36 18.15 15.27 12.81
N SER A 37 19.32 15.91 12.70
CA SER A 37 20.49 15.32 12.05
C SER A 37 21.01 14.09 12.78
N ILE A 38 21.09 14.14 14.12
CA ILE A 38 21.49 13.00 14.96
C ILE A 38 20.48 11.87 14.78
N PHE A 39 19.18 12.17 14.86
CA PHE A 39 18.14 11.18 14.68
C PHE A 39 18.21 10.52 13.31
N THR A 40 18.37 11.30 12.25
CA THR A 40 18.51 10.79 10.88
C THR A 40 19.76 9.94 10.72
N PHE A 41 20.87 10.35 11.31
CA PHE A 41 22.11 9.58 11.30
C PHE A 41 21.96 8.23 12.02
N LEU A 42 21.34 8.21 13.20
CA LEU A 42 21.06 6.98 13.93
C LEU A 42 20.13 6.05 13.14
N MET A 43 19.07 6.59 12.56
CA MET A 43 18.14 5.84 11.70
C MET A 43 18.84 5.22 10.50
N ASN A 44 19.75 5.96 9.87
CA ASN A 44 20.51 5.46 8.72
C ASN A 44 21.52 4.38 9.12
N LYS A 45 22.25 4.59 10.25
CA LYS A 45 23.18 3.61 10.80
C LYS A 45 22.51 2.28 11.11
N GLU A 46 21.34 2.32 11.71
CA GLU A 46 20.52 1.15 12.06
C GLU A 46 19.69 0.61 10.87
N LYS A 47 19.96 1.07 9.64
CA LYS A 47 19.21 0.67 8.42
C LYS A 47 17.68 0.75 8.61
N GLY A 48 17.22 1.83 9.26
CA GLY A 48 15.81 2.06 9.51
C GLY A 48 15.20 1.21 10.62
N TYR A 49 16.01 0.75 11.58
CA TYR A 49 15.58 -0.16 12.65
C TYR A 49 14.94 -1.46 12.09
N PRO A 50 15.73 -2.34 11.47
CA PRO A 50 15.22 -3.58 10.89
C PRO A 50 14.47 -4.45 11.91
N ASN A 51 14.83 -4.32 13.20
CA ASN A 51 14.14 -5.03 14.29
C ASN A 51 12.74 -4.46 14.60
N ARG A 52 12.34 -3.31 14.02
CA ARG A 52 11.00 -2.77 14.22
C ARG A 52 9.92 -3.72 13.69
N ALA A 53 10.19 -4.39 12.58
CA ALA A 53 9.32 -5.44 12.06
C ALA A 53 9.23 -6.63 13.05
N HIS A 54 10.32 -7.02 13.68
CA HIS A 54 10.33 -8.07 14.72
C HIS A 54 9.55 -7.69 15.97
N LEU A 55 9.49 -6.41 16.33
CA LEU A 55 8.71 -5.94 17.49
C LEU A 55 7.19 -5.97 17.21
N ILE A 56 6.79 -5.71 15.97
CA ILE A 56 5.39 -5.70 15.55
C ILE A 56 4.92 -7.10 15.19
N PHE A 57 5.78 -7.89 14.53
CA PHE A 57 5.49 -9.26 14.09
C PHE A 57 6.32 -10.25 14.90
N LYS A 58 6.01 -10.37 16.19
CA LYS A 58 6.68 -11.33 17.07
C LYS A 58 6.80 -12.70 16.41
N LYS A 59 8.05 -13.12 16.22
CA LYS A 59 8.55 -14.49 16.25
C LYS A 59 8.24 -15.47 15.12
N ASP A 60 7.21 -15.29 14.30
CA ASP A 60 6.82 -16.33 13.35
C ASP A 60 6.99 -15.99 11.87
N PHE A 61 7.56 -14.82 11.57
CA PHE A 61 7.99 -14.52 10.21
C PHE A 61 9.37 -15.19 9.96
N LYS A 62 9.40 -16.51 9.96
CA LYS A 62 10.34 -17.18 9.07
C LYS A 62 9.99 -16.67 7.70
N GLU A 63 10.92 -16.02 7.03
CA GLU A 63 10.81 -15.64 5.62
C GLU A 63 10.52 -16.91 4.83
N LYS A 64 9.24 -17.32 4.81
CA LYS A 64 8.81 -18.34 3.88
C LYS A 64 8.94 -17.68 2.51
N PRO A 65 9.70 -18.25 1.60
CA PRO A 65 9.79 -17.74 0.25
C PRO A 65 8.35 -17.58 -0.25
N TRP A 66 8.10 -16.48 -0.98
CA TRP A 66 6.78 -16.22 -1.54
C TRP A 66 6.31 -17.44 -2.35
N GLU A 67 5.28 -18.09 -1.86
CA GLU A 67 4.69 -19.24 -2.52
C GLU A 67 3.44 -18.80 -3.28
N SER A 68 3.43 -19.06 -4.57
CA SER A 68 2.25 -18.82 -5.41
C SER A 68 1.07 -19.67 -4.95
N LEU A 69 -0.11 -19.07 -4.97
CA LEU A 69 -1.35 -19.82 -4.79
C LEU A 69 -1.49 -20.86 -5.90
N ARG A 70 -1.70 -22.12 -5.55
CA ARG A 70 -1.80 -23.26 -6.50
C ARG A 70 -3.00 -24.12 -6.19
N ILE A 71 -3.58 -24.71 -7.24
CA ILE A 71 -4.52 -25.83 -7.16
C ILE A 71 -3.97 -26.92 -8.10
N ASP A 72 -3.85 -28.15 -7.62
CA ASP A 72 -3.38 -29.28 -8.40
C ASP A 72 -2.07 -28.95 -9.15
N GLU A 73 -1.10 -28.37 -8.41
CA GLU A 73 0.20 -27.92 -8.92
C GLU A 73 0.15 -26.73 -9.90
N GLU A 74 -1.01 -26.35 -10.39
CA GLU A 74 -1.17 -25.20 -11.27
C GLU A 74 -1.26 -23.86 -10.54
N ILE A 75 -0.52 -22.87 -11.01
CA ILE A 75 -0.54 -21.51 -10.46
C ILE A 75 -1.89 -20.87 -10.73
N CYS A 76 -2.53 -20.34 -9.69
CA CYS A 76 -3.83 -19.65 -9.79
C CYS A 76 -3.77 -18.29 -10.47
N HIS A 77 -2.59 -17.70 -10.51
CA HIS A 77 -2.39 -16.42 -11.18
C HIS A 77 -2.37 -16.59 -12.70
N LEU A 78 -2.86 -15.58 -13.44
CA LEU A 78 -2.94 -15.58 -14.90
C LEU A 78 -3.99 -16.54 -15.53
N LYS A 79 -4.82 -17.20 -14.75
CA LYS A 79 -5.87 -18.05 -15.31
C LYS A 79 -7.07 -17.21 -15.77
N THR A 80 -7.22 -17.08 -17.07
CA THR A 80 -8.36 -16.34 -17.69
C THR A 80 -9.54 -17.22 -18.03
N LYS A 81 -9.27 -18.50 -18.31
CA LYS A 81 -10.32 -19.46 -18.68
C LYS A 81 -11.06 -20.02 -17.47
N LYS A 82 -10.34 -20.44 -16.43
CA LYS A 82 -10.91 -21.03 -15.22
C LYS A 82 -10.28 -20.36 -13.98
N PHE A 83 -11.10 -19.77 -13.13
CA PHE A 83 -10.63 -19.21 -11.87
C PHE A 83 -10.32 -20.30 -10.87
N CYS A 84 -9.36 -20.03 -9.96
CA CYS A 84 -9.07 -20.96 -8.89
C CYS A 84 -10.17 -20.91 -7.83
N ASN A 85 -10.81 -22.04 -7.66
CA ASN A 85 -11.87 -22.23 -6.68
C ASN A 85 -11.42 -23.27 -5.67
N MET A 86 -11.12 -22.84 -4.47
CA MET A 86 -10.66 -23.67 -3.36
C MET A 86 -11.81 -23.87 -2.39
N ASN A 87 -12.01 -25.11 -1.93
CA ASN A 87 -13.10 -25.51 -1.08
C ASN A 87 -14.48 -25.12 -1.65
N PRO A 88 -14.85 -25.60 -2.87
CA PRO A 88 -16.11 -25.21 -3.53
C PRO A 88 -17.36 -25.56 -2.72
N GLU A 89 -17.27 -26.54 -1.81
CA GLU A 89 -18.35 -27.00 -0.91
C GLU A 89 -18.39 -26.25 0.44
N GLY A 90 -17.58 -25.22 0.60
CA GLY A 90 -17.54 -24.42 1.84
C GLY A 90 -18.90 -23.82 2.19
N LYS A 91 -19.36 -24.04 3.43
CA LYS A 91 -20.71 -23.72 3.88
C LYS A 91 -20.87 -22.29 4.40
N ASN A 92 -19.79 -21.64 4.79
CA ASN A 92 -19.83 -20.31 5.42
C ASN A 92 -19.87 -19.15 4.42
N GLY A 93 -20.11 -19.45 3.16
CA GLY A 93 -20.19 -18.46 2.07
C GLY A 93 -18.96 -18.44 1.18
N SER A 94 -18.94 -17.50 0.24
CA SER A 94 -17.85 -17.38 -0.74
C SER A 94 -17.04 -16.11 -0.55
N ILE A 95 -15.73 -16.23 -0.69
CA ILE A 95 -14.80 -15.08 -0.62
C ILE A 95 -14.05 -15.00 -1.93
N PHE A 96 -14.20 -13.87 -2.61
CA PHE A 96 -13.56 -13.58 -3.89
C PHE A 96 -12.34 -12.70 -3.68
N LEU A 97 -11.20 -13.11 -4.21
CA LEU A 97 -9.98 -12.30 -4.31
C LEU A 97 -9.82 -11.81 -5.73
N VAL A 98 -10.02 -10.52 -5.97
CA VAL A 98 -10.15 -9.95 -7.32
C VAL A 98 -9.18 -8.79 -7.51
N GLY A 99 -8.27 -8.89 -8.48
CA GLY A 99 -7.33 -7.82 -8.72
C GLY A 99 -6.12 -8.22 -9.56
N ASP A 100 -5.06 -7.45 -9.43
CA ASP A 100 -3.81 -7.65 -10.16
C ASP A 100 -2.78 -8.52 -9.43
N SER A 101 -1.54 -8.53 -9.92
CA SER A 101 -0.45 -9.32 -9.35
C SER A 101 -0.04 -8.93 -7.92
N HIS A 102 -0.34 -7.72 -7.47
CA HIS A 102 -0.01 -7.31 -6.11
C HIS A 102 -0.92 -8.00 -5.10
N LEU A 103 -2.17 -8.24 -5.46
CA LEU A 103 -3.12 -8.87 -4.55
C LEU A 103 -2.87 -10.38 -4.39
N ILE A 104 -2.29 -11.06 -5.40
CA ILE A 104 -2.05 -12.50 -5.33
C ILE A 104 -1.10 -12.90 -4.21
N THR A 105 -0.22 -11.98 -3.77
CA THR A 105 0.71 -12.25 -2.66
C THR A 105 -0.01 -12.60 -1.36
N MET A 106 -1.24 -12.09 -1.19
CA MET A 106 -2.10 -12.43 -0.06
C MET A 106 -2.89 -13.74 -0.27
N GLY A 107 -2.88 -14.28 -1.48
CA GLY A 107 -3.76 -15.38 -1.88
C GLY A 107 -3.54 -16.64 -1.06
N LYS A 108 -2.30 -17.10 -0.89
CA LYS A 108 -1.99 -18.33 -0.16
C LYS A 108 -2.32 -18.24 1.34
N PRO A 109 -1.77 -17.27 2.11
CA PRO A 109 -2.09 -17.17 3.53
C PRO A 109 -3.58 -16.92 3.81
N LEU A 110 -4.26 -16.21 2.92
CA LEU A 110 -5.68 -15.96 3.05
C LEU A 110 -6.49 -17.24 2.78
N SER A 111 -6.18 -17.99 1.73
CA SER A 111 -6.87 -19.24 1.40
C SER A 111 -6.73 -20.27 2.52
N GLU A 112 -5.52 -20.46 3.06
CA GLU A 112 -5.28 -21.42 4.15
C GLU A 112 -6.14 -21.13 5.40
N ASN A 113 -6.29 -19.85 5.74
CA ASN A 113 -7.10 -19.45 6.88
C ASN A 113 -8.62 -19.57 6.62
N LEU A 114 -9.05 -19.25 5.39
CA LEU A 114 -10.47 -19.27 5.04
C LEU A 114 -11.00 -20.68 4.84
N ILE A 115 -10.22 -21.57 4.25
CA ILE A 115 -10.57 -22.98 4.07
C ILE A 115 -10.74 -23.67 5.43
N LYS A 116 -9.86 -23.40 6.40
CA LYS A 116 -10.01 -23.90 7.78
C LYS A 116 -11.29 -23.44 8.46
N LYS A 117 -11.85 -22.31 8.02
CA LYS A 117 -13.12 -21.77 8.49
C LYS A 117 -14.30 -22.12 7.58
N ASP A 118 -14.13 -23.12 6.73
CA ASP A 118 -15.16 -23.64 5.82
C ASP A 118 -15.76 -22.62 4.85
N TYR A 119 -14.93 -21.63 4.41
CA TYR A 119 -15.30 -20.74 3.33
C TYR A 119 -14.88 -21.29 1.96
N ASN A 120 -15.70 -21.02 0.95
CA ASN A 120 -15.30 -21.18 -0.43
C ASN A 120 -14.44 -19.98 -0.86
N PHE A 121 -13.15 -20.21 -1.18
CA PHE A 121 -12.24 -19.16 -1.60
C PHE A 121 -11.99 -19.21 -3.11
N ILE A 122 -12.26 -18.10 -3.80
CA ILE A 122 -12.16 -17.99 -5.26
C ILE A 122 -11.17 -16.89 -5.63
N SER A 123 -10.03 -17.27 -6.22
CA SER A 123 -9.05 -16.31 -6.72
C SER A 123 -9.30 -16.00 -8.20
N MET A 124 -9.47 -14.72 -8.48
CA MET A 124 -9.67 -14.14 -9.81
C MET A 124 -8.62 -13.06 -10.11
N THR A 125 -7.38 -13.30 -9.68
CA THR A 125 -6.27 -12.37 -9.90
C THR A 125 -5.62 -12.61 -11.26
N ASN A 126 -5.18 -11.52 -11.91
CA ASN A 126 -4.45 -11.59 -13.18
C ASN A 126 -3.42 -10.46 -13.28
N GLY A 127 -2.25 -10.76 -13.83
CA GLY A 127 -1.14 -9.80 -13.96
C GLY A 127 -1.54 -8.54 -14.71
N GLY A 128 -1.29 -7.37 -14.09
CA GLY A 128 -1.60 -6.09 -14.70
C GLY A 128 -3.09 -5.84 -14.97
N CYS A 129 -3.99 -6.59 -14.35
CA CYS A 129 -5.42 -6.51 -14.60
C CYS A 129 -6.21 -6.21 -13.33
N TYR A 130 -6.33 -4.94 -13.01
CA TYR A 130 -7.21 -4.49 -11.93
C TYR A 130 -8.68 -4.79 -12.28
N PHE A 131 -9.55 -4.80 -11.29
CA PHE A 131 -10.96 -5.09 -11.47
C PHE A 131 -11.76 -3.82 -11.75
N PHE A 132 -12.08 -3.62 -13.04
CA PHE A 132 -12.97 -2.56 -13.50
C PHE A 132 -14.02 -3.16 -14.44
N PRO A 133 -15.21 -3.53 -13.95
CA PRO A 133 -16.31 -4.01 -14.80
C PRO A 133 -16.65 -2.99 -15.87
N ASN A 134 -16.98 -3.46 -17.07
CA ASN A 134 -17.28 -2.67 -18.27
C ASN A 134 -16.10 -1.87 -18.86
N PHE A 135 -14.88 -2.09 -18.36
CA PHE A 135 -13.68 -1.48 -18.90
C PHE A 135 -12.73 -2.53 -19.49
N LYS A 136 -11.96 -2.13 -20.48
CA LYS A 136 -10.82 -2.88 -21.01
C LYS A 136 -9.55 -2.10 -20.77
N TYR A 137 -8.51 -2.80 -20.35
CA TYR A 137 -7.19 -2.19 -20.23
C TYR A 137 -6.45 -2.26 -21.55
N ILE A 138 -6.05 -1.10 -22.07
CA ILE A 138 -5.31 -0.97 -23.33
C ILE A 138 -3.88 -0.54 -22.99
N ASN A 139 -2.91 -1.27 -23.50
CA ASN A 139 -1.51 -0.86 -23.45
C ASN A 139 -1.33 0.36 -24.36
N GLU A 140 -0.87 1.49 -23.83
CA GLU A 140 -0.76 2.76 -24.56
C GLU A 140 0.20 2.69 -25.74
N ILE A 141 1.30 1.93 -25.59
CA ILE A 141 2.35 1.80 -26.60
C ILE A 141 1.86 0.93 -27.78
N THR A 142 1.31 -0.23 -27.46
CA THR A 142 0.92 -1.22 -28.48
C THR A 142 -0.50 -1.04 -28.96
N ARG A 143 -1.31 -0.21 -28.29
CA ARG A 143 -2.76 -0.03 -28.52
C ARG A 143 -3.57 -1.34 -28.47
N LYS A 144 -2.98 -2.39 -27.94
CA LYS A 144 -3.64 -3.70 -27.79
C LYS A 144 -4.19 -3.86 -26.39
N THR A 145 -5.29 -4.58 -26.28
CA THR A 145 -5.81 -4.98 -24.96
C THR A 145 -4.78 -5.85 -24.25
N LEU A 146 -4.52 -5.58 -22.98
CA LEU A 146 -3.64 -6.40 -22.19
C LEU A 146 -4.20 -7.83 -22.13
N PHE A 147 -3.34 -8.80 -22.36
CA PHE A 147 -3.74 -10.22 -22.39
C PHE A 147 -4.55 -10.60 -21.13
N GLY A 148 -5.73 -11.14 -21.35
CA GLY A 148 -6.61 -11.56 -20.26
C GLY A 148 -7.17 -10.43 -19.40
N CYS A 149 -7.23 -9.18 -19.93
CA CYS A 149 -7.84 -8.05 -19.25
C CYS A 149 -8.82 -7.28 -20.16
N ASP A 150 -9.54 -8.02 -20.98
CA ASP A 150 -10.59 -7.50 -21.84
C ASP A 150 -11.92 -7.35 -21.07
N GLU A 151 -12.86 -6.70 -21.69
CA GLU A 151 -14.20 -6.48 -21.14
C GLU A 151 -14.92 -7.81 -20.83
N LYS A 152 -14.76 -8.80 -21.68
CA LYS A 152 -15.35 -10.14 -21.50
C LYS A 152 -14.84 -10.80 -20.21
N TYR A 153 -13.54 -10.68 -19.95
CA TYR A 153 -12.94 -11.21 -18.72
C TYR A 153 -13.43 -10.46 -17.48
N GLN A 154 -13.51 -9.13 -17.54
CA GLN A 154 -14.04 -8.31 -16.45
C GLN A 154 -15.50 -8.64 -16.14
N ASN A 155 -16.31 -8.77 -17.17
CA ASN A 155 -17.73 -9.11 -17.02
C ASN A 155 -17.93 -10.54 -16.52
N LYS A 156 -17.07 -11.48 -16.88
CA LYS A 156 -17.07 -12.84 -16.32
C LYS A 156 -16.81 -12.83 -14.80
N ARG A 157 -15.85 -12.03 -14.33
CA ARG A 157 -15.60 -11.82 -12.90
C ARG A 157 -16.83 -11.28 -12.19
N LEU A 158 -17.44 -10.22 -12.75
CA LEU A 158 -18.64 -9.59 -12.21
C LEU A 158 -19.82 -10.56 -12.10
N GLN A 159 -20.06 -11.34 -13.15
CA GLN A 159 -21.16 -12.33 -13.18
C GLN A 159 -20.97 -13.41 -12.09
N LEU A 160 -19.75 -13.91 -11.92
CA LEU A 160 -19.48 -14.90 -10.89
C LEU A 160 -19.75 -14.35 -9.48
N ILE A 161 -19.37 -13.09 -9.24
CA ILE A 161 -19.65 -12.44 -7.96
C ILE A 161 -21.14 -12.28 -7.74
N LYS A 162 -21.88 -11.80 -8.75
CA LYS A 162 -23.33 -11.59 -8.66
C LYS A 162 -24.12 -12.89 -8.44
N ASN A 163 -23.63 -14.00 -8.98
CA ASN A 163 -24.30 -15.29 -8.89
C ASN A 163 -24.12 -15.99 -7.52
N LYS A 164 -23.23 -15.50 -6.67
CA LYS A 164 -23.00 -16.08 -5.34
C LYS A 164 -23.60 -15.18 -4.26
N LYS A 165 -24.67 -15.66 -3.64
CA LYS A 165 -25.22 -15.04 -2.43
C LYS A 165 -24.28 -15.22 -1.25
N ASN A 166 -24.34 -14.34 -0.26
CA ASN A 166 -23.50 -14.37 0.94
C ASN A 166 -22.00 -14.42 0.61
N SER A 167 -21.57 -13.49 -0.23
CA SER A 167 -20.17 -13.39 -0.64
C SER A 167 -19.50 -12.10 -0.17
N ILE A 168 -18.21 -12.23 0.14
CA ILE A 168 -17.31 -11.10 0.42
C ILE A 168 -16.39 -10.97 -0.78
N VAL A 169 -16.19 -9.74 -1.24
CA VAL A 169 -15.27 -9.44 -2.36
C VAL A 169 -14.11 -8.60 -1.84
N ILE A 170 -12.92 -9.12 -1.96
CA ILE A 170 -11.67 -8.43 -1.64
C ILE A 170 -11.10 -7.94 -2.96
N ILE A 171 -11.10 -6.62 -3.16
CA ILE A 171 -10.57 -5.98 -4.36
C ILE A 171 -9.27 -5.28 -4.00
N GLY A 172 -8.24 -5.47 -4.82
CA GLY A 172 -6.96 -4.82 -4.59
C GLY A 172 -6.03 -4.88 -5.78
N GLY A 173 -4.91 -4.17 -5.62
CA GLY A 173 -3.89 -4.05 -6.64
C GLY A 173 -3.23 -2.67 -6.64
N ASN A 174 -2.37 -2.42 -7.61
CA ASN A 174 -1.72 -1.13 -7.79
C ASN A 174 -2.64 -0.12 -8.50
N LEU A 175 -3.62 0.42 -7.77
CA LEU A 175 -4.63 1.33 -8.32
C LEU A 175 -4.00 2.59 -8.95
N ASN A 176 -2.94 3.11 -8.37
CA ASN A 176 -2.26 4.30 -8.90
C ASN A 176 -1.77 4.11 -10.34
N ARG A 177 -1.30 2.91 -10.69
CA ARG A 177 -0.87 2.59 -12.05
C ARG A 177 -2.00 2.72 -13.09
N TYR A 178 -3.24 2.51 -12.68
CA TYR A 178 -4.39 2.51 -13.58
C TYR A 178 -5.10 3.86 -13.65
N LEU A 179 -4.92 4.71 -12.64
CA LEU A 179 -5.57 6.02 -12.55
C LEU A 179 -4.63 7.17 -12.90
N SER A 180 -3.33 7.00 -12.81
CA SER A 180 -2.36 8.02 -13.21
C SER A 180 -2.10 7.91 -14.71
N ASN A 181 -2.27 9.01 -15.44
CA ASN A 181 -1.80 9.15 -16.83
C ASN A 181 -0.27 9.18 -16.93
N THR A 182 0.41 9.12 -15.82
CA THR A 182 1.87 9.09 -15.76
C THR A 182 2.31 7.64 -15.70
N ASP A 183 2.94 7.18 -16.76
CA ASP A 183 3.77 5.97 -16.77
C ASP A 183 4.84 6.15 -15.68
N VAL A 184 4.56 5.70 -14.47
CA VAL A 184 5.54 5.71 -13.38
C VAL A 184 6.56 4.63 -13.72
N ARG A 185 7.44 4.95 -14.63
CA ARG A 185 8.71 4.24 -14.80
C ARG A 185 9.60 4.70 -13.65
N GLY A 186 9.60 3.93 -12.56
CA GLY A 186 10.66 3.98 -11.60
C GLY A 186 11.84 3.17 -12.11
#